data_3f499bc8efb22ec80034181f844ae918
#
_entry.id   3f499bc8efb22ec80034181f844ae918
#
_cell.length_a   1.000
_cell.length_b   1.000
_cell.length_c   1.000
_cell.angle_alpha   90.00
_cell.angle_beta   90.00
_cell.angle_gamma   90.00
#
_symmetry.space_group_name_H-M   'P 1'
#
loop_
_entity.id
_entity.type
_entity.pdbx_description
1 polymer ?
#
loop_
_entity_poly.entity_id
_entity_poly.type
_entity_poly.pdbx_seq_one_letter_code
_entity_poly.pdbx_strand_id
1 'polypeptide(L)'
;MQTRIVTLAAVLCAGAVGAASLGVGMRIPPITLSDQHDVEGAVRSDTRCVLYSRDMGAAKVVNEVLANAPALLDAAGGVVVSDLSRMPRVITSLFALPALRKRPYRILLDRDGKATADWPFKKGAVTVLFLTDLTIARVDYVDSAETLRAALRQAAATPLPEQRPTQGAS
;
A
#
# COMPACT_ATOMS: atom_id res chain seq x y z
N MET A 1 31.52 12.11 -60.60
CA MET A 1 30.47 12.67 -59.75
C MET A 1 29.77 11.49 -59.08
N GLN A 2 30.14 11.10 -57.84
CA GLN A 2 29.57 9.98 -57.12
C GLN A 2 28.75 10.49 -55.95
N THR A 3 27.42 10.37 -56.05
CA THR A 3 26.47 10.77 -55.03
C THR A 3 26.38 9.65 -53.99
N ARG A 4 26.87 9.88 -52.77
CA ARG A 4 26.74 8.96 -51.64
C ARG A 4 25.37 9.17 -50.96
N ILE A 5 24.50 8.19 -51.06
CA ILE A 5 23.27 8.15 -50.31
C ILE A 5 23.58 7.62 -48.90
N VAL A 6 23.42 8.48 -47.89
CA VAL A 6 23.51 8.10 -46.47
C VAL A 6 22.13 7.65 -46.01
N THR A 7 21.98 6.33 -45.83
CA THR A 7 20.76 5.75 -45.28
C THR A 7 20.79 5.88 -43.75
N LEU A 8 19.97 6.76 -43.21
CA LEU A 8 19.78 6.93 -41.75
C LEU A 8 18.89 5.82 -41.26
N ALA A 9 19.45 4.82 -40.58
CA ALA A 9 18.69 3.77 -39.90
C ALA A 9 18.21 4.33 -38.58
N ALA A 10 16.88 4.60 -38.47
CA ALA A 10 16.22 4.91 -37.22
C ALA A 10 16.06 3.63 -36.40
N VAL A 11 16.85 3.48 -35.36
CA VAL A 11 16.68 2.41 -34.36
C VAL A 11 15.53 2.81 -33.46
N LEU A 12 14.36 2.18 -33.65
CA LEU A 12 13.22 2.27 -32.76
C LEU A 12 13.54 1.41 -31.52
N CYS A 13 14.04 2.02 -30.45
CA CYS A 13 14.07 1.37 -29.14
C CYS A 13 12.63 1.29 -28.61
N ALA A 14 11.98 0.17 -28.86
CA ALA A 14 10.77 -0.20 -28.14
C ALA A 14 11.16 -0.53 -26.69
N GLY A 15 11.12 0.47 -25.82
CA GLY A 15 11.24 0.29 -24.38
C GLY A 15 10.08 -0.58 -23.90
N ALA A 16 10.35 -1.79 -23.42
CA ALA A 16 9.40 -2.57 -22.66
C ALA A 16 9.00 -1.76 -21.44
N VAL A 17 7.77 -1.21 -21.43
CA VAL A 17 7.14 -0.64 -20.24
C VAL A 17 6.79 -1.82 -19.35
N GLY A 18 7.76 -2.33 -18.60
CA GLY A 18 7.51 -3.16 -17.44
C GLY A 18 6.71 -2.31 -16.46
N ALA A 19 5.60 -2.81 -15.93
CA ALA A 19 4.84 -2.14 -14.89
C ALA A 19 5.81 -1.79 -13.76
N ALA A 20 6.13 -0.49 -13.63
CA ALA A 20 7.07 -0.02 -12.64
C ALA A 20 6.36 -0.10 -11.28
N SER A 21 6.86 -0.98 -10.40
CA SER A 21 6.41 -1.00 -9.01
C SER A 21 6.62 0.39 -8.40
N LEU A 22 5.62 0.87 -7.66
CA LEU A 22 5.69 2.14 -6.95
C LEU A 22 6.87 2.14 -5.96
N GLY A 23 7.62 3.22 -5.94
CA GLY A 23 8.80 3.38 -5.11
C GLY A 23 8.80 4.70 -4.34
N VAL A 24 9.86 4.90 -3.55
CA VAL A 24 10.08 6.16 -2.81
C VAL A 24 10.07 7.36 -3.75
N GLY A 25 9.40 8.44 -3.33
CA GLY A 25 9.19 9.66 -4.11
C GLY A 25 7.99 9.62 -5.05
N MET A 26 7.38 8.45 -5.27
CA MET A 26 6.18 8.33 -6.11
C MET A 26 4.91 8.62 -5.30
N ARG A 27 3.95 9.27 -5.93
CA ARG A 27 2.64 9.54 -5.34
C ARG A 27 1.68 8.40 -5.68
N ILE A 28 0.99 7.87 -4.66
CA ILE A 28 -0.12 6.94 -4.88
C ILE A 28 -1.41 7.73 -5.10
N PRO A 29 -2.31 7.26 -5.98
CA PRO A 29 -3.62 7.88 -6.10
C PRO A 29 -4.42 7.69 -4.80
N PRO A 30 -5.37 8.59 -4.48
CA PRO A 30 -6.34 8.29 -3.42
C PRO A 30 -7.11 7.01 -3.78
N ILE A 31 -7.20 6.08 -2.84
CA ILE A 31 -7.82 4.77 -3.06
C ILE A 31 -9.01 4.64 -2.12
N THR A 32 -10.17 4.29 -2.66
CA THR A 32 -11.35 3.92 -1.89
C THR A 32 -11.62 2.44 -2.10
N LEU A 33 -11.73 1.70 -0.99
CA LEU A 33 -12.01 0.25 -0.98
C LEU A 33 -13.06 -0.06 0.08
N SER A 34 -13.82 -1.12 -0.12
CA SER A 34 -14.68 -1.66 0.93
C SER A 34 -13.85 -2.43 1.95
N ASP A 35 -14.21 -2.33 3.21
CA ASP A 35 -13.60 -3.12 4.27
C ASP A 35 -14.25 -4.51 4.40
N GLN A 36 -13.88 -5.26 5.45
CA GLN A 36 -14.43 -6.57 5.75
C GLN A 36 -15.93 -6.58 6.14
N HIS A 37 -16.50 -5.42 6.39
CA HIS A 37 -17.93 -5.23 6.72
C HIS A 37 -18.69 -4.54 5.57
N ASP A 38 -18.08 -4.45 4.39
CA ASP A 38 -18.60 -3.79 3.19
C ASP A 38 -18.85 -2.27 3.38
N VAL A 39 -18.12 -1.65 4.34
CA VAL A 39 -18.12 -0.21 4.58
C VAL A 39 -16.93 0.42 3.83
N GLU A 40 -17.18 1.50 3.11
CA GLU A 40 -16.14 2.21 2.37
C GLU A 40 -15.10 2.84 3.31
N GLY A 41 -13.84 2.69 2.95
CA GLY A 41 -12.70 3.34 3.57
C GLY A 41 -11.69 3.77 2.52
N ALA A 42 -10.81 4.69 2.87
CA ALA A 42 -9.91 5.27 1.91
C ALA A 42 -8.48 5.42 2.46
N VAL A 43 -7.51 5.34 1.55
CA VAL A 43 -6.15 5.85 1.75
C VAL A 43 -6.15 7.26 1.20
N ARG A 44 -5.92 8.25 2.05
CA ARG A 44 -6.04 9.69 1.75
C ARG A 44 -4.76 10.43 2.13
N SER A 45 -4.73 11.73 1.87
CA SER A 45 -3.60 12.61 2.16
C SER A 45 -3.19 12.67 3.64
N ASP A 46 -4.13 12.40 4.55
CA ASP A 46 -3.90 12.33 5.99
C ASP A 46 -3.37 10.96 6.48
N THR A 47 -3.36 9.95 5.60
CA THR A 47 -2.80 8.62 5.91
C THR A 47 -1.28 8.69 5.99
N ARG A 48 -0.71 8.31 7.13
CA ARG A 48 0.75 8.35 7.38
C ARG A 48 1.46 7.05 7.07
N CYS A 49 0.78 5.92 7.25
CA CYS A 49 1.32 4.64 6.85
C CYS A 49 0.25 3.69 6.32
N VAL A 50 0.66 2.79 5.43
CA VAL A 50 -0.18 1.72 4.95
C VAL A 50 0.51 0.39 5.22
N LEU A 51 -0.21 -0.52 5.88
CA LEU A 51 0.20 -1.90 6.04
C LEU A 51 -0.40 -2.73 4.92
N TYR A 52 0.40 -3.06 3.92
CA TYR A 52 -0.06 -3.83 2.77
C TYR A 52 0.31 -5.30 2.90
N SER A 53 -0.69 -6.17 2.76
CA SER A 53 -0.53 -7.62 2.76
C SER A 53 -1.12 -8.24 1.50
N ARG A 54 -0.36 -9.14 0.86
CA ARG A 54 -0.74 -9.84 -0.37
C ARG A 54 -0.75 -11.36 -0.23
N ASP A 55 -0.31 -11.86 0.91
CA ASP A 55 -0.27 -13.29 1.21
C ASP A 55 -0.58 -13.57 2.68
N MET A 56 -0.78 -14.85 2.99
CA MET A 56 -1.14 -15.32 4.34
C MET A 56 -0.03 -15.06 5.37
N GLY A 57 1.24 -15.08 4.97
CA GLY A 57 2.37 -14.80 5.87
C GLY A 57 2.32 -13.37 6.37
N ALA A 58 2.22 -12.41 5.45
CA ALA A 58 2.05 -11.00 5.77
C ALA A 58 0.79 -10.74 6.62
N ALA A 59 -0.35 -11.30 6.23
CA ALA A 59 -1.61 -11.16 6.97
C ALA A 59 -1.53 -11.71 8.41
N LYS A 60 -0.76 -12.79 8.63
CA LYS A 60 -0.51 -13.34 9.96
C LYS A 60 0.28 -12.37 10.83
N VAL A 61 1.33 -11.75 10.31
CA VAL A 61 2.16 -10.76 11.03
C VAL A 61 1.31 -9.55 11.43
N VAL A 62 0.50 -9.00 10.52
CA VAL A 62 -0.43 -7.89 10.82
C VAL A 62 -1.37 -8.28 11.94
N ASN A 63 -1.97 -9.47 11.87
CA ASN A 63 -2.91 -9.93 12.88
C ASN A 63 -2.27 -10.16 14.24
N GLU A 64 -1.07 -10.72 14.29
CA GLU A 64 -0.34 -10.96 15.54
C GLU A 64 -0.09 -9.66 16.33
N VAL A 65 0.09 -8.55 15.63
CA VAL A 65 0.27 -7.23 16.25
C VAL A 65 -1.06 -6.58 16.59
N LEU A 66 -1.96 -6.46 15.60
CA LEU A 66 -3.14 -5.62 15.72
C LEU A 66 -4.32 -6.30 16.43
N ALA A 67 -4.35 -7.64 16.55
CA ALA A 67 -5.38 -8.33 17.34
C ALA A 67 -5.28 -7.97 18.83
N ASN A 68 -4.08 -7.72 19.32
CA ASN A 68 -3.84 -7.40 20.74
C ASN A 68 -3.60 -5.90 21.00
N ALA A 69 -3.29 -5.12 19.98
CA ALA A 69 -2.98 -3.70 20.11
C ALA A 69 -3.48 -2.90 18.88
N PRO A 70 -4.78 -2.87 18.60
CA PRO A 70 -5.33 -2.16 17.43
C PRO A 70 -5.06 -0.66 17.49
N ALA A 71 -4.99 -0.05 18.67
CA ALA A 71 -4.68 1.36 18.86
C ALA A 71 -3.31 1.80 18.31
N LEU A 72 -2.37 0.86 18.11
CA LEU A 72 -1.09 1.17 17.46
C LEU A 72 -1.27 1.64 16.01
N LEU A 73 -2.27 1.11 15.32
CA LEU A 73 -2.58 1.50 13.94
C LEU A 73 -3.10 2.95 13.90
N ASP A 74 -4.05 3.26 14.79
CA ASP A 74 -4.64 4.60 14.88
C ASP A 74 -3.60 5.65 15.29
N ALA A 75 -2.76 5.34 16.28
CA ALA A 75 -1.66 6.20 16.71
C ALA A 75 -0.66 6.47 15.57
N ALA A 76 -0.41 5.47 14.73
CA ALA A 76 0.43 5.59 13.55
C ALA A 76 -0.25 6.37 12.40
N GLY A 77 -1.54 6.74 12.50
CA GLY A 77 -2.32 7.25 11.36
C GLY A 77 -2.34 6.27 10.20
N GLY A 78 -2.49 4.99 10.55
CA GLY A 78 -2.28 3.88 9.62
C GLY A 78 -3.58 3.30 9.06
N VAL A 79 -3.46 2.64 7.91
CA VAL A 79 -4.52 1.88 7.26
C VAL A 79 -3.99 0.51 6.87
N VAL A 80 -4.78 -0.54 7.10
CA VAL A 80 -4.47 -1.88 6.59
C VAL A 80 -5.14 -2.08 5.25
N VAL A 81 -4.38 -2.52 4.25
CA VAL A 81 -4.87 -2.90 2.91
C VAL A 81 -4.46 -4.34 2.64
N SER A 82 -5.41 -5.17 2.22
CA SER A 82 -5.16 -6.57 1.88
C SER A 82 -5.61 -6.88 0.46
N ASP A 83 -4.67 -7.38 -0.35
CA ASP A 83 -4.96 -7.89 -1.70
C ASP A 83 -5.47 -9.34 -1.61
N LEU A 84 -6.72 -9.55 -1.95
CA LEU A 84 -7.38 -10.86 -1.98
C LEU A 84 -7.53 -11.42 -3.40
N SER A 85 -7.02 -10.74 -4.43
CA SER A 85 -7.25 -11.10 -5.84
C SER A 85 -6.71 -12.48 -6.21
N ARG A 86 -5.68 -12.94 -5.50
CA ARG A 86 -5.09 -14.27 -5.70
C ARG A 86 -5.88 -15.41 -5.06
N MET A 87 -6.86 -15.10 -4.22
CA MET A 87 -7.69 -16.08 -3.56
C MET A 87 -8.95 -16.35 -4.39
N PRO A 88 -9.33 -17.61 -4.65
CA PRO A 88 -10.59 -17.91 -5.33
C PRO A 88 -11.77 -17.27 -4.60
N ARG A 89 -12.69 -16.65 -5.35
CA ARG A 89 -13.84 -15.91 -4.77
C ARG A 89 -14.66 -16.74 -3.78
N VAL A 90 -14.84 -18.02 -4.05
CA VAL A 90 -15.55 -18.95 -3.16
C VAL A 90 -14.83 -19.07 -1.81
N ILE A 91 -13.51 -19.21 -1.82
CA ILE A 91 -12.69 -19.27 -0.60
C ILE A 91 -12.74 -17.93 0.15
N THR A 92 -12.65 -16.81 -0.58
CA THR A 92 -12.74 -15.48 0.00
C THR A 92 -14.09 -15.28 0.74
N SER A 93 -15.20 -15.59 0.08
CA SER A 93 -16.55 -15.36 0.66
C SER A 93 -16.90 -16.30 1.80
N LEU A 94 -16.57 -17.59 1.70
CA LEU A 94 -16.96 -18.59 2.69
C LEU A 94 -16.04 -18.68 3.90
N PHE A 95 -14.75 -18.37 3.73
CA PHE A 95 -13.75 -18.58 4.79
C PHE A 95 -13.01 -17.30 5.18
N ALA A 96 -12.48 -16.55 4.21
CA ALA A 96 -11.65 -15.40 4.52
C ALA A 96 -12.47 -14.24 5.13
N LEU A 97 -13.57 -13.82 4.50
CA LEU A 97 -14.38 -12.70 4.99
C LEU A 97 -14.94 -12.93 6.38
N PRO A 98 -15.54 -14.11 6.74
CA PRO A 98 -15.97 -14.37 8.09
C PRO A 98 -14.86 -14.32 9.14
N ALA A 99 -13.64 -14.74 8.78
CA ALA A 99 -12.47 -14.65 9.64
C ALA A 99 -11.99 -13.21 9.80
N LEU A 100 -11.97 -12.42 8.72
CA LEU A 100 -11.58 -11.01 8.74
C LEU A 100 -12.57 -10.15 9.54
N ARG A 101 -13.87 -10.45 9.48
CA ARG A 101 -14.92 -9.74 10.26
C ARG A 101 -14.76 -9.87 11.78
N LYS A 102 -14.02 -10.87 12.24
CA LYS A 102 -13.72 -11.04 13.68
C LYS A 102 -12.53 -10.23 14.17
N ARG A 103 -11.83 -9.52 13.26
CA ARG A 103 -10.66 -8.71 13.64
C ARG A 103 -11.09 -7.40 14.31
N PRO A 104 -10.40 -6.96 15.37
CA PRO A 104 -10.72 -5.72 16.08
C PRO A 104 -10.20 -4.45 15.38
N TYR A 105 -9.74 -4.56 14.15
CA TYR A 105 -9.21 -3.46 13.35
C TYR A 105 -9.76 -3.51 11.93
N ARG A 106 -9.79 -2.35 11.27
CA ARG A 106 -10.31 -2.20 9.92
C ARG A 106 -9.30 -2.67 8.89
N ILE A 107 -9.77 -3.39 7.87
CA ILE A 107 -8.96 -3.91 6.77
C ILE A 107 -9.65 -3.54 5.46
N LEU A 108 -9.05 -2.69 4.65
CA LEU A 108 -9.52 -2.40 3.30
C LEU A 108 -9.15 -3.54 2.37
N LEU A 109 -10.10 -3.99 1.56
CA LEU A 109 -9.98 -5.19 0.75
C LEU A 109 -9.88 -4.85 -0.73
N ASP A 110 -8.72 -5.07 -1.33
CA ASP A 110 -8.58 -5.08 -2.78
C ASP A 110 -8.95 -6.47 -3.31
N ARG A 111 -10.21 -6.62 -3.74
CA ARG A 111 -10.78 -7.92 -4.12
C ARG A 111 -10.38 -8.35 -5.54
N ASP A 112 -10.03 -7.44 -6.40
CA ASP A 112 -9.65 -7.69 -7.80
C ASP A 112 -8.18 -7.37 -8.10
N GLY A 113 -7.43 -6.85 -7.12
CA GLY A 113 -6.01 -6.55 -7.22
C GLY A 113 -5.67 -5.35 -8.09
N LYS A 114 -6.67 -4.55 -8.49
CA LYS A 114 -6.44 -3.42 -9.38
C LYS A 114 -5.91 -2.19 -8.65
N ALA A 115 -6.43 -1.94 -7.46
CA ALA A 115 -6.05 -0.77 -6.67
C ALA A 115 -4.59 -0.85 -6.18
N THR A 116 -4.09 -2.07 -5.96
CA THR A 116 -2.75 -2.33 -5.46
C THR A 116 -1.82 -2.99 -6.48
N ALA A 117 -2.19 -2.98 -7.78
CA ALA A 117 -1.46 -3.68 -8.84
C ALA A 117 0.03 -3.33 -8.91
N ASP A 118 0.34 -2.04 -8.75
CA ASP A 118 1.69 -1.49 -8.87
C ASP A 118 2.39 -1.32 -7.51
N TRP A 119 1.76 -1.81 -6.42
CA TRP A 119 2.34 -1.66 -5.09
C TRP A 119 3.53 -2.58 -4.87
N PRO A 120 4.59 -2.12 -4.20
CA PRO A 120 5.75 -2.94 -3.90
C PRO A 120 5.35 -4.10 -2.99
N PHE A 121 5.83 -5.29 -3.30
CA PHE A 121 5.48 -6.53 -2.61
C PHE A 121 6.70 -7.42 -2.42
N LYS A 122 6.81 -7.99 -1.21
CA LYS A 122 7.76 -9.06 -0.88
C LYS A 122 7.00 -10.23 -0.25
N LYS A 123 7.15 -11.42 -0.81
CA LYS A 123 6.47 -12.63 -0.32
C LYS A 123 6.79 -12.91 1.14
N GLY A 124 5.75 -13.16 1.93
CA GLY A 124 5.86 -13.46 3.36
C GLY A 124 6.05 -12.25 4.27
N ALA A 125 6.20 -11.04 3.71
CA ALA A 125 6.41 -9.83 4.47
C ALA A 125 5.27 -8.82 4.28
N VAL A 126 4.97 -8.05 5.31
CA VAL A 126 4.11 -6.88 5.24
C VAL A 126 4.90 -5.77 4.58
N THR A 127 4.37 -5.16 3.52
CA THR A 127 4.92 -3.93 3.00
C THR A 127 4.36 -2.76 3.81
N VAL A 128 5.23 -2.01 4.47
CA VAL A 128 4.87 -0.80 5.20
C VAL A 128 5.25 0.40 4.33
N LEU A 129 4.24 1.10 3.81
CA LEU A 129 4.43 2.34 3.07
C LEU A 129 4.27 3.51 4.05
N PHE A 130 5.33 4.28 4.26
CA PHE A 130 5.25 5.54 4.99
C PHE A 130 4.95 6.66 4.01
N LEU A 131 3.89 7.42 4.29
CA LEU A 131 3.35 8.41 3.37
C LEU A 131 3.44 9.83 3.94
N THR A 132 3.65 10.78 3.05
CA THR A 132 3.47 12.22 3.27
C THR A 132 2.64 12.76 2.12
N ASP A 133 1.42 13.20 2.39
CA ASP A 133 0.46 13.65 1.34
C ASP A 133 0.39 12.67 0.15
N LEU A 134 0.15 11.39 0.45
CA LEU A 134 0.11 10.28 -0.53
C LEU A 134 1.43 10.00 -1.27
N THR A 135 2.50 10.72 -0.98
CA THR A 135 3.83 10.44 -1.55
C THR A 135 4.56 9.44 -0.67
N ILE A 136 5.11 8.40 -1.27
CA ILE A 136 5.86 7.36 -0.57
C ILE A 136 7.20 7.96 -0.10
N ALA A 137 7.33 8.18 1.20
CA ALA A 137 8.57 8.66 1.81
C ALA A 137 9.55 7.51 2.09
N ARG A 138 9.01 6.31 2.42
CA ARG A 138 9.81 5.11 2.70
C ARG A 138 8.98 3.85 2.48
N VAL A 139 9.65 2.77 2.11
CA VAL A 139 9.08 1.43 1.99
C VAL A 139 9.90 0.48 2.86
N ASP A 140 9.24 -0.19 3.81
CA ASP A 140 9.84 -1.25 4.60
C ASP A 140 9.13 -2.59 4.33
N TYR A 141 9.89 -3.69 4.39
CA TYR A 141 9.35 -5.04 4.33
C TYR A 141 9.59 -5.72 5.67
N VAL A 142 8.53 -5.99 6.41
CA VAL A 142 8.61 -6.56 7.76
C VAL A 142 7.94 -7.93 7.81
N ASP A 143 8.64 -8.90 8.37
CA ASP A 143 8.23 -10.32 8.41
C ASP A 143 8.01 -10.84 9.83
N SER A 144 8.12 -9.99 10.84
CA SER A 144 7.89 -10.33 12.25
C SER A 144 7.01 -9.30 12.97
N ALA A 145 6.34 -9.75 14.03
CA ALA A 145 5.52 -8.88 14.87
C ALA A 145 6.35 -7.80 15.58
N GLU A 146 7.59 -8.11 15.93
CA GLU A 146 8.50 -7.16 16.60
C GLU A 146 8.84 -6.00 15.68
N THR A 147 9.30 -6.30 14.45
CA THR A 147 9.65 -5.28 13.45
C THR A 147 8.44 -4.46 13.03
N LEU A 148 7.25 -5.08 12.93
CA LEU A 148 6.02 -4.34 12.64
C LEU A 148 5.63 -3.37 13.76
N ARG A 149 5.73 -3.81 15.03
CA ARG A 149 5.50 -2.91 16.19
C ARG A 149 6.47 -1.73 16.20
N ALA A 150 7.75 -1.97 15.89
CA ALA A 150 8.75 -0.91 15.79
C ALA A 150 8.42 0.09 14.68
N ALA A 151 8.03 -0.38 13.49
CA ALA A 151 7.63 0.44 12.37
C ALA A 151 6.40 1.32 12.70
N LEU A 152 5.37 0.76 13.35
CA LEU A 152 4.17 1.51 13.78
C LEU A 152 4.50 2.57 14.83
N ARG A 153 5.33 2.25 15.81
CA ARG A 153 5.78 3.25 16.82
C ARG A 153 6.56 4.38 16.17
N GLN A 154 7.41 4.08 15.20
CA GLN A 154 8.14 5.10 14.46
C GLN A 154 7.19 5.99 13.66
N ALA A 155 6.18 5.43 12.97
CA ALA A 155 5.16 6.20 12.28
C ALA A 155 4.38 7.11 13.25
N ALA A 156 4.05 6.62 14.45
CA ALA A 156 3.36 7.39 15.48
C ALA A 156 4.20 8.57 16.02
N ALA A 157 5.53 8.39 16.12
CA ALA A 157 6.45 9.41 16.62
C ALA A 157 6.79 10.49 15.57
N THR A 158 6.51 10.26 14.29
CA THR A 158 6.77 11.25 13.23
C THR A 158 5.64 12.29 13.22
N PRO A 159 5.89 13.58 13.51
CA PRO A 159 4.86 14.60 13.44
C PRO A 159 4.28 14.70 12.02
N LEU A 160 2.99 15.03 11.94
CA LEU A 160 2.41 15.47 10.66
C LEU A 160 3.18 16.72 10.20
N PRO A 161 3.57 16.83 8.92
CA PRO A 161 4.02 18.09 8.39
C PRO A 161 2.90 19.11 8.65
N GLU A 162 3.24 20.17 9.38
CA GLU A 162 2.31 21.28 9.65
C GLU A 162 1.68 21.71 8.32
N GLN A 163 0.37 21.56 8.20
CA GLN A 163 -0.36 22.07 7.04
C GLN A 163 -0.14 23.57 7.04
N ARG A 164 0.75 24.04 6.16
CA ARG A 164 0.93 25.48 5.96
C ARG A 164 -0.44 26.06 5.62
N PRO A 165 -1.00 26.99 6.44
CA PRO A 165 -2.29 27.58 6.14
C PRO A 165 -2.19 28.17 4.72
N THR A 166 -3.12 27.77 3.85
CA THR A 166 -3.31 28.43 2.56
C THR A 166 -3.58 29.89 2.86
N GLN A 167 -2.56 30.74 2.66
CA GLN A 167 -2.75 32.18 2.69
C GLN A 167 -3.77 32.49 1.60
N GLY A 168 -4.98 32.90 2.05
CA GLY A 168 -6.04 33.32 1.17
C GLY A 168 -5.51 34.43 0.26
N ALA A 169 -5.63 34.21 -1.05
CA ALA A 169 -5.49 35.27 -2.03
C ALA A 169 -6.63 36.26 -1.81
N SER A 170 -6.25 37.45 -1.39
CA SER A 170 -7.11 38.65 -1.41
C SER A 170 -7.16 39.22 -2.81
#